data_01db41690bdfcc834d87eeeeb518abf2
#
_entry.id   01db41690bdfcc834d87eeeeb518abf2
#
_cell.length_a   1.000
_cell.length_b   1.000
_cell.length_c   1.000
_cell.angle_alpha   90.00
_cell.angle_beta   90.00
_cell.angle_gamma   90.00
#
_symmetry.space_group_name_H-M   'P 1'
#
loop_
_entity.id
_entity.type
_entity.pdbx_description
1 polymer ?
#
loop_
_entity_poly.entity_id
_entity_poly.type
_entity_poly.pdbx_seq_one_letter_code
_entity_poly.pdbx_strand_id
1 'polypeptide(L)'
;MPEEGVPLRDKKEFMSSEEVLLMAKTFVDLGVNKIRLTGGEPLIKKDAPNIIRQLGALPVELTLTTNAVNADSFIFVFKEAGIKSLNVSIDSLKPEIFNQISRRNFADKIISNINLLLDEGFKIKLNVVLIKGINDSEI
;
A
#
# COMPACT_ATOMS: atom_id res chain seq x y z
N MET A 1 11.85 -10.80 2.30
CA MET A 1 12.79 -10.24 1.29
C MET A 1 14.13 -10.94 1.45
N PRO A 2 14.89 -11.22 0.35
CA PRO A 2 16.22 -11.82 0.45
C PRO A 2 17.16 -10.97 1.32
N GLU A 3 18.15 -11.59 1.95
CA GLU A 3 19.12 -10.90 2.82
C GLU A 3 19.90 -9.80 2.11
N GLU A 4 20.21 -10.03 0.85
CA GLU A 4 21.03 -9.15 -0.01
C GLU A 4 20.25 -7.97 -0.58
N GLY A 5 18.93 -7.84 -0.30
CA GLY A 5 18.06 -6.87 -0.93
C GLY A 5 17.78 -7.22 -2.40
N VAL A 6 16.82 -6.53 -3.00
CA VAL A 6 16.60 -6.58 -4.44
C VAL A 6 17.35 -5.39 -5.04
N PRO A 7 18.22 -5.59 -6.06
CA PRO A 7 18.87 -4.46 -6.71
C PRO A 7 17.80 -3.48 -7.19
N LEU A 8 17.93 -2.23 -6.77
CA LEU A 8 17.01 -1.17 -7.20
C LEU A 8 17.22 -0.97 -8.71
N ARG A 9 16.13 -1.10 -9.45
CA ARG A 9 16.12 -0.78 -10.88
C ARG A 9 16.44 0.70 -11.10
N ASP A 10 17.00 1.02 -12.25
CA ASP A 10 17.25 2.41 -12.64
C ASP A 10 15.91 3.18 -12.65
N LYS A 11 15.93 4.44 -12.20
CA LYS A 11 14.72 5.29 -12.18
C LYS A 11 14.02 5.39 -13.55
N LYS A 12 14.76 5.21 -14.64
CA LYS A 12 14.25 5.20 -16.01
C LYS A 12 13.39 3.98 -16.34
N GLU A 13 13.46 2.92 -15.52
CA GLU A 13 12.66 1.70 -15.70
C GLU A 13 11.31 1.76 -14.98
N PHE A 14 11.05 2.81 -14.22
CA PHE A 14 9.75 3.00 -13.55
C PHE A 14 8.84 3.85 -14.42
N MET A 15 7.59 3.43 -14.55
CA MET A 15 6.56 4.21 -15.23
C MET A 15 6.45 5.61 -14.66
N SER A 16 6.32 6.60 -15.53
CA SER A 16 5.94 7.96 -15.16
C SER A 16 4.48 8.01 -14.70
N SER A 17 4.06 9.11 -14.09
CA SER A 17 2.65 9.31 -13.72
C SER A 17 1.73 9.36 -14.94
N GLU A 18 2.21 9.91 -16.06
CA GLU A 18 1.47 9.98 -17.32
C GLU A 18 1.26 8.60 -17.92
N GLU A 19 2.29 7.73 -17.90
CA GLU A 19 2.19 6.34 -18.38
C GLU A 19 1.23 5.53 -17.51
N VAL A 20 1.28 5.69 -16.18
CA VAL A 20 0.34 5.04 -15.25
C VAL A 20 -1.08 5.47 -15.57
N LEU A 21 -1.33 6.77 -15.77
CA LEU A 21 -2.66 7.28 -16.07
C LEU A 21 -3.16 6.83 -17.45
N LEU A 22 -2.29 6.84 -18.45
CA LEU A 22 -2.63 6.36 -19.81
C LEU A 22 -3.05 4.88 -19.77
N MET A 23 -2.27 4.05 -19.10
CA MET A 23 -2.58 2.63 -18.94
C MET A 23 -3.89 2.42 -18.19
N ALA A 24 -4.11 3.16 -17.08
CA ALA A 24 -5.33 3.08 -16.31
C ALA A 24 -6.56 3.46 -17.15
N LYS A 25 -6.50 4.54 -17.92
CA LYS A 25 -7.59 4.95 -18.84
C LYS A 25 -7.89 3.88 -19.87
N THR A 26 -6.86 3.31 -20.50
CA THR A 26 -7.03 2.23 -21.47
C THR A 26 -7.77 1.04 -20.85
N PHE A 27 -7.42 0.63 -19.63
CA PHE A 27 -8.13 -0.46 -18.94
C PHE A 27 -9.57 -0.10 -18.58
N VAL A 28 -9.83 1.14 -18.19
CA VAL A 28 -11.20 1.63 -17.93
C VAL A 28 -12.04 1.58 -19.22
N ASP A 29 -11.50 2.02 -20.34
CA ASP A 29 -12.17 1.96 -21.65
C ASP A 29 -12.48 0.50 -22.08
N LEU A 30 -11.68 -0.46 -21.61
CA LEU A 30 -11.89 -1.90 -21.78
C LEU A 30 -12.84 -2.53 -20.75
N GLY A 31 -13.44 -1.71 -19.86
CA GLY A 31 -14.44 -2.17 -18.89
C GLY A 31 -13.90 -2.56 -17.52
N VAL A 32 -12.63 -2.24 -17.21
CA VAL A 32 -12.09 -2.41 -15.84
C VAL A 32 -12.74 -1.39 -14.91
N ASN A 33 -13.35 -1.88 -13.84
CA ASN A 33 -14.08 -1.06 -12.86
C ASN A 33 -13.38 -1.00 -11.48
N LYS A 34 -12.23 -1.67 -11.33
CA LYS A 34 -11.43 -1.67 -10.10
C LYS A 34 -9.95 -1.65 -10.41
N ILE A 35 -9.23 -0.71 -9.81
CA ILE A 35 -7.78 -0.57 -9.90
C ILE A 35 -7.18 -0.69 -8.50
N ARG A 36 -6.12 -1.49 -8.39
CA ARG A 36 -5.33 -1.58 -7.15
C ARG A 36 -3.91 -1.14 -7.41
N LEU A 37 -3.51 -0.05 -6.76
CA LEU A 37 -2.11 0.34 -6.71
C LEU A 37 -1.33 -0.62 -5.83
N THR A 38 -0.24 -1.14 -6.38
CA THR A 38 0.69 -2.02 -5.69
C THR A 38 2.08 -1.80 -6.28
N GLY A 39 3.06 -2.58 -5.84
CA GLY A 39 4.43 -2.48 -6.33
C GLY A 39 5.37 -2.78 -5.18
N GLY A 40 6.54 -2.16 -5.07
CA GLY A 40 7.33 -2.21 -3.86
C GLY A 40 6.54 -1.59 -2.71
N GLU A 41 6.66 -0.29 -2.52
CA GLU A 41 5.78 0.47 -1.63
C GLU A 41 5.29 1.71 -2.39
N PRO A 42 3.99 1.81 -2.73
CA PRO A 42 3.48 2.90 -3.56
C PRO A 42 3.61 4.26 -2.89
N LEU A 43 3.56 4.33 -1.55
CA LEU A 43 3.58 5.59 -0.80
C LEU A 43 4.97 6.22 -0.63
N ILE A 44 6.04 5.57 -1.08
CA ILE A 44 7.38 6.18 -1.08
C ILE A 44 7.71 6.91 -2.38
N LYS A 45 6.93 6.70 -3.44
CA LYS A 45 7.15 7.41 -4.71
C LYS A 45 6.84 8.89 -4.53
N LYS A 46 7.77 9.78 -4.89
CA LYS A 46 7.62 11.23 -4.70
C LYS A 46 6.32 11.77 -5.32
N ASP A 47 5.89 11.20 -6.43
CA ASP A 47 4.71 11.61 -7.18
C ASP A 47 3.45 10.80 -6.83
N ALA A 48 3.50 9.96 -5.78
CA ALA A 48 2.37 9.14 -5.35
C ALA A 48 1.08 9.95 -5.08
N PRO A 49 1.12 11.12 -4.42
CA PRO A 49 -0.09 11.91 -4.20
C PRO A 49 -0.81 12.29 -5.50
N ASN A 50 -0.04 12.69 -6.52
CA ASN A 50 -0.57 13.06 -7.82
C ASN A 50 -1.17 11.86 -8.56
N ILE A 51 -0.44 10.74 -8.60
CA ILE A 51 -0.91 9.49 -9.20
C ILE A 51 -2.23 9.05 -8.55
N ILE A 52 -2.32 9.06 -7.23
CA ILE A 52 -3.52 8.63 -6.49
C ILE A 52 -4.71 9.53 -6.84
N ARG A 53 -4.54 10.86 -6.88
CA ARG A 53 -5.61 11.79 -7.26
C ARG A 53 -6.07 11.57 -8.70
N GLN A 54 -5.13 11.42 -9.63
CA GLN A 54 -5.46 11.21 -11.05
C GLN A 54 -6.22 9.90 -11.27
N LEU A 55 -5.81 8.82 -10.60
CA LEU A 55 -6.52 7.55 -10.67
C LEU A 55 -7.88 7.60 -9.97
N GLY A 56 -8.00 8.32 -8.85
CA GLY A 56 -9.25 8.53 -8.13
C GLY A 56 -10.29 9.32 -8.92
N ALA A 57 -9.86 10.13 -9.91
CA ALA A 57 -10.76 10.84 -10.81
C ALA A 57 -11.35 9.95 -11.92
N LEU A 58 -10.87 8.72 -12.11
CA LEU A 58 -11.42 7.77 -13.05
C LEU A 58 -12.68 7.09 -12.48
N PRO A 59 -13.61 6.61 -13.32
CA PRO A 59 -14.84 5.95 -12.89
C PRO A 59 -14.56 4.49 -12.45
N VAL A 60 -13.71 4.32 -11.45
CA VAL A 60 -13.28 3.00 -10.93
C VAL A 60 -13.25 2.99 -9.40
N GLU A 61 -13.37 1.81 -8.82
CA GLU A 61 -13.01 1.61 -7.42
C GLU A 61 -11.48 1.59 -7.31
N LEU A 62 -10.91 2.64 -6.69
CA LEU A 62 -9.48 2.71 -6.41
C LEU A 62 -9.17 2.17 -5.02
N THR A 63 -8.20 1.28 -4.93
CA THR A 63 -7.64 0.77 -3.67
C THR A 63 -6.12 0.65 -3.79
N LEU A 64 -5.44 0.41 -2.69
CA LEU A 64 -4.00 0.18 -2.72
C LEU A 64 -3.57 -0.89 -1.71
N THR A 65 -2.38 -1.47 -1.97
CA THR A 65 -1.67 -2.32 -1.02
C THR A 65 -0.43 -1.57 -0.56
N THR A 66 -0.24 -1.45 0.75
CA THR A 66 0.85 -0.68 1.37
C THR A 66 1.35 -1.37 2.64
N ASN A 67 2.58 -1.08 3.03
CA ASN A 67 3.10 -1.43 4.36
C ASN A 67 2.63 -0.45 5.46
N ALA A 68 1.87 0.57 5.10
CA ALA A 68 1.30 1.60 5.95
C ALA A 68 2.28 2.46 6.78
N VAL A 69 3.59 2.35 6.58
CA VAL A 69 4.58 3.16 7.35
C VAL A 69 4.36 4.66 7.17
N ASN A 70 3.95 5.09 5.97
CA ASN A 70 3.71 6.51 5.63
C ASN A 70 2.23 6.84 5.45
N ALA A 71 1.30 5.96 5.83
CA ALA A 71 -0.11 6.13 5.53
C ALA A 71 -0.74 7.37 6.20
N ASP A 72 -0.25 7.77 7.36
CA ASP A 72 -0.63 9.00 8.06
C ASP A 72 -0.54 10.26 7.17
N SER A 73 0.50 10.37 6.39
CA SER A 73 0.74 11.51 5.48
C SER A 73 -0.20 11.52 4.27
N PHE A 74 -0.91 10.43 4.00
CA PHE A 74 -1.73 10.26 2.81
C PHE A 74 -3.24 10.27 3.06
N ILE A 75 -3.69 10.37 4.30
CA ILE A 75 -5.12 10.32 4.66
C ILE A 75 -5.95 11.30 3.84
N PHE A 76 -5.50 12.55 3.74
CA PHE A 76 -6.18 13.56 2.96
C PHE A 76 -6.26 13.19 1.46
N VAL A 77 -5.16 12.71 0.90
CA VAL A 77 -5.08 12.26 -0.51
C VAL A 77 -6.00 11.06 -0.77
N PHE A 78 -6.08 10.12 0.17
CA PHE A 78 -6.98 8.98 0.06
C PHE A 78 -8.45 9.40 0.06
N LYS A 79 -8.82 10.36 0.91
CA LYS A 79 -10.18 10.92 0.95
C LYS A 79 -10.53 11.67 -0.33
N GLU A 80 -9.64 12.53 -0.82
CA GLU A 80 -9.80 13.24 -2.09
C GLU A 80 -9.98 12.28 -3.27
N ALA A 81 -9.22 11.20 -3.31
CA ALA A 81 -9.29 10.19 -4.36
C ALA A 81 -10.45 9.20 -4.20
N GLY A 82 -11.30 9.36 -3.18
CA GLY A 82 -12.45 8.49 -2.94
C GLY A 82 -12.08 7.06 -2.54
N ILE A 83 -10.86 6.81 -2.07
CA ILE A 83 -10.44 5.50 -1.57
C ILE A 83 -11.22 5.17 -0.30
N LYS A 84 -11.86 4.00 -0.27
CA LYS A 84 -12.65 3.52 0.87
C LYS A 84 -11.99 2.35 1.61
N SER A 85 -11.07 1.66 0.95
CA SER A 85 -10.45 0.46 1.51
C SER A 85 -8.98 0.36 1.14
N LEU A 86 -8.18 -0.17 2.06
CA LEU A 86 -6.75 -0.39 1.89
C LEU A 86 -6.41 -1.83 2.30
N ASN A 87 -5.45 -2.40 1.57
CA ASN A 87 -4.79 -3.63 2.01
C ASN A 87 -3.47 -3.25 2.70
N VAL A 88 -3.32 -3.61 3.95
CA VAL A 88 -2.08 -3.37 4.71
C VAL A 88 -1.33 -4.67 4.88
N SER A 89 -0.08 -4.70 4.44
CA SER A 89 0.81 -5.85 4.61
C SER A 89 1.54 -5.72 5.94
N ILE A 90 1.21 -6.62 6.86
CA ILE A 90 1.84 -6.73 8.19
C ILE A 90 1.81 -8.20 8.62
N ASP A 91 2.97 -8.76 8.95
CA ASP A 91 3.09 -10.19 9.22
C ASP A 91 2.87 -10.57 10.69
N SER A 92 2.83 -9.59 11.60
CA SER A 92 2.51 -9.78 13.01
C SER A 92 2.08 -8.45 13.64
N LEU A 93 1.18 -8.50 14.61
CA LEU A 93 0.82 -7.37 15.47
C LEU A 93 1.68 -7.29 16.73
N LYS A 94 2.56 -8.27 16.97
CA LYS A 94 3.54 -8.25 18.06
C LYS A 94 4.84 -7.65 17.54
N PRO A 95 5.32 -6.51 18.11
CA PRO A 95 6.49 -5.80 17.60
C PRO A 95 7.74 -6.67 17.51
N GLU A 96 7.98 -7.54 18.50
CA GLU A 96 9.13 -8.44 18.52
C GLU A 96 9.10 -9.45 17.36
N ILE A 97 7.93 -10.03 17.07
CA ILE A 97 7.77 -10.99 15.96
C ILE A 97 7.85 -10.27 14.62
N PHE A 98 7.18 -9.11 14.49
CA PHE A 98 7.27 -8.28 13.29
C PHE A 98 8.73 -7.91 12.99
N ASN A 99 9.48 -7.45 13.99
CA ASN A 99 10.89 -7.06 13.84
C ASN A 99 11.77 -8.26 13.43
N GLN A 100 11.49 -9.43 13.97
CA GLN A 100 12.18 -10.67 13.59
C GLN A 100 11.94 -11.02 12.13
N ILE A 101 10.68 -10.94 11.65
CA ILE A 101 10.31 -11.30 10.27
C ILE A 101 10.77 -10.23 9.28
N SER A 102 10.47 -8.97 9.57
CA SER A 102 10.70 -7.84 8.65
C SER A 102 12.13 -7.32 8.68
N ARG A 103 12.87 -7.60 9.76
CA ARG A 103 14.19 -7.00 10.10
C ARG A 103 14.14 -5.48 10.17
N ARG A 104 12.98 -4.92 10.56
CA ARG A 104 12.73 -3.47 10.64
C ARG A 104 11.94 -3.17 11.90
N ASN A 105 12.19 -2.01 12.49
CA ASN A 105 11.53 -1.56 13.72
C ASN A 105 10.41 -0.54 13.40
N PHE A 106 9.39 -0.97 12.65
CA PHE A 106 8.26 -0.12 12.28
C PHE A 106 6.90 -0.61 12.79
N ALA A 107 6.87 -1.68 13.59
CA ALA A 107 5.62 -2.29 14.05
C ALA A 107 4.67 -1.28 14.70
N ASP A 108 5.16 -0.55 15.72
CA ASP A 108 4.34 0.42 16.46
C ASP A 108 3.78 1.52 15.56
N LYS A 109 4.60 2.03 14.63
CA LYS A 109 4.15 3.02 13.66
C LYS A 109 3.08 2.48 12.71
N ILE A 110 3.26 1.27 12.22
CA ILE A 110 2.29 0.63 11.33
C ILE A 110 0.97 0.40 12.06
N ILE A 111 1.02 -0.12 13.29
CA ILE A 111 -0.17 -0.35 14.13
C ILE A 111 -0.88 0.97 14.44
N SER A 112 -0.14 2.01 14.80
CA SER A 112 -0.69 3.35 15.00
C SER A 112 -1.38 3.89 13.75
N ASN A 113 -0.75 3.72 12.57
CA ASN A 113 -1.33 4.16 11.31
C ASN A 113 -2.56 3.33 10.90
N ILE A 114 -2.60 2.03 11.21
CA ILE A 114 -3.80 1.20 10.99
C ILE A 114 -4.96 1.73 11.83
N ASN A 115 -4.75 2.00 13.13
CA ASN A 115 -5.77 2.56 14.00
C ASN A 115 -6.25 3.93 13.50
N LEU A 116 -5.34 4.80 13.12
CA LEU A 116 -5.67 6.10 12.55
C LEU A 116 -6.52 5.98 11.27
N LEU A 117 -6.18 5.06 10.37
CA LEU A 117 -6.97 4.80 9.16
C LEU A 117 -8.38 4.28 9.49
N LEU A 118 -8.52 3.41 10.50
CA LEU A 118 -9.82 2.93 10.97
C LEU A 118 -10.66 4.06 11.56
N ASP A 119 -10.07 4.91 12.40
CA ASP A 119 -10.72 6.07 13.01
C ASP A 119 -11.17 7.09 11.94
N GLU A 120 -10.42 7.21 10.84
CA GLU A 120 -10.75 8.04 9.68
C GLU A 120 -11.79 7.39 8.73
N GLY A 121 -12.30 6.20 9.09
CA GLY A 121 -13.40 5.52 8.40
C GLY A 121 -12.99 4.62 7.23
N PHE A 122 -11.71 4.34 7.05
CA PHE A 122 -11.25 3.41 6.01
C PHE A 122 -11.50 1.95 6.40
N LYS A 123 -11.87 1.12 5.43
CA LYS A 123 -11.91 -0.34 5.60
C LYS A 123 -10.50 -0.91 5.39
N ILE A 124 -9.98 -1.60 6.39
CA ILE A 124 -8.64 -2.19 6.33
C ILE A 124 -8.74 -3.70 6.18
N LYS A 125 -8.00 -4.23 5.21
CA LYS A 125 -7.72 -5.65 5.08
C LYS A 125 -6.25 -5.89 5.37
N LEU A 126 -5.96 -6.74 6.35
CA LEU A 126 -4.59 -7.15 6.63
C LEU A 126 -4.19 -8.30 5.70
N ASN A 127 -3.02 -8.18 5.08
CA ASN A 127 -2.36 -9.24 4.36
C ASN A 127 -1.20 -9.75 5.23
N VAL A 128 -1.28 -11.01 5.62
CA VAL A 128 -0.31 -11.66 6.51
C VAL A 128 0.28 -12.87 5.81
N VAL A 129 1.59 -13.02 5.83
CA VAL A 129 2.28 -14.25 5.43
C VAL A 129 2.48 -15.10 6.67
N LEU A 130 1.82 -16.26 6.72
CA LEU A 130 1.95 -17.19 7.85
C LEU A 130 3.25 -17.97 7.78
N ILE A 131 3.99 -17.95 8.87
CA ILE A 131 5.24 -18.69 9.05
C ILE A 131 5.05 -19.61 10.25
N LYS A 132 5.06 -20.93 9.96
CA LYS A 132 4.87 -21.96 10.99
C LYS A 132 5.87 -21.83 12.13
N GLY A 133 5.37 -21.83 13.36
CA GLY A 133 6.17 -21.71 14.58
C GLY A 133 6.67 -20.30 14.88
N ILE A 134 6.26 -19.29 14.11
CA ILE A 134 6.65 -17.88 14.32
C ILE A 134 5.42 -17.02 14.60
N ASN A 135 4.51 -16.87 13.63
CA ASN A 135 3.31 -16.03 13.76
C ASN A 135 1.98 -16.76 13.54
N ASP A 136 2.01 -18.07 13.32
CA ASP A 136 0.82 -18.90 13.08
C ASP A 136 -0.13 -19.02 14.29
N SER A 137 0.33 -18.67 15.49
CA SER A 137 -0.49 -18.62 16.70
C SER A 137 -1.26 -17.29 16.88
N GLU A 138 -1.11 -16.32 15.96
CA GLU A 138 -1.76 -15.01 16.04
C GLU A 138 -3.10 -14.93 15.29
N ILE A 139 -3.54 -16.02 14.65
CA ILE A 139 -4.76 -16.10 13.84
C ILE A 139 -5.78 -17.02 14.48
#